data_aca8f81ba958d2af5a6f19e070e2993d
#
_entry.id   aca8f81ba958d2af5a6f19e070e2993d
#
_cell.length_a   1.000
_cell.length_b   1.000
_cell.length_c   1.000
_cell.angle_alpha   90.00
_cell.angle_beta   90.00
_cell.angle_gamma   90.00
#
_symmetry.space_group_name_H-M   'P 1'
#
loop_
_entity.id
_entity.type
_entity.pdbx_description
1 polymer ?
#
loop_
_entity_poly.entity_id
_entity_poly.type
_entity_poly.pdbx_seq_one_letter_code
_entity_poly.pdbx_strand_id
1 'polypeptide(L)'
;MISPASIAAAFAKNPDLLGKKDINHTCSELGLTRKSIGFPGDDAAAIPDKNGWQLVAMEGFMNEFVAAEPWFAGWCAVMVNHSDILAMGGRATGLTNAVWAPNRNTASEILRGMSEASKAYRIPIVGGHTNFN
;
A
#
# COMPACT_ATOMS: atom_id res chain seq x y z
N MET A 1 26.11 15.69 22.64
CA MET A 1 26.01 15.40 21.18
C MET A 1 25.45 13.99 21.05
N ILE A 2 24.43 13.86 20.16
CA ILE A 2 23.86 12.56 19.81
C ILE A 2 24.83 11.87 18.86
N SER A 3 25.32 10.66 19.21
CA SER A 3 26.24 9.92 18.35
C SER A 3 25.50 9.10 17.28
N PRO A 4 26.12 8.81 16.14
CA PRO A 4 25.53 7.89 15.16
C PRO A 4 25.16 6.52 15.74
N ALA A 5 25.97 6.02 16.68
CA ALA A 5 25.71 4.75 17.36
C ALA A 5 24.44 4.81 18.24
N SER A 6 24.20 5.93 18.94
CA SER A 6 22.97 6.10 19.74
C SER A 6 21.71 6.22 18.86
N ILE A 7 21.83 6.85 17.69
CA ILE A 7 20.76 6.92 16.71
C ILE A 7 20.45 5.50 16.18
N ALA A 8 21.45 4.78 15.73
CA ALA A 8 21.28 3.42 15.22
C ALA A 8 20.65 2.48 16.28
N ALA A 9 21.07 2.60 17.54
CA ALA A 9 20.49 1.82 18.63
C ALA A 9 19.02 2.18 18.93
N ALA A 10 18.63 3.44 18.75
CA ALA A 10 17.24 3.87 18.88
C ALA A 10 16.37 3.32 17.73
N PHE A 11 16.84 3.42 16.49
CA PHE A 11 16.15 2.84 15.33
C PHE A 11 16.01 1.32 15.43
N ALA A 12 17.05 0.61 15.89
CA ALA A 12 16.99 -0.85 16.05
C ALA A 12 15.91 -1.33 17.04
N LYS A 13 15.40 -0.44 17.90
CA LYS A 13 14.34 -0.71 18.88
C LYS A 13 12.99 -0.10 18.49
N ASN A 14 12.92 0.63 17.38
CA ASN A 14 11.68 1.26 16.94
C ASN A 14 10.66 0.19 16.52
N PRO A 15 9.44 0.18 17.09
CA PRO A 15 8.42 -0.83 16.79
C PRO A 15 8.05 -0.88 15.31
N ASP A 16 7.96 0.28 14.62
CA ASP A 16 7.58 0.36 13.21
C ASP A 16 8.65 -0.29 12.31
N LEU A 17 9.93 -0.12 12.65
CA LEU A 17 11.03 -0.78 11.95
C LEU A 17 11.13 -2.27 12.27
N LEU A 18 10.76 -2.66 13.50
CA LEU A 18 10.71 -4.08 13.87
C LEU A 18 9.57 -4.79 13.13
N GLY A 19 8.41 -4.16 13.00
CA GLY A 19 7.28 -4.69 12.23
C GLY A 19 7.60 -4.95 10.76
N LYS A 20 8.48 -4.14 10.15
CA LYS A 20 8.95 -4.40 8.78
C LYS A 20 9.72 -5.70 8.60
N LYS A 21 10.20 -6.33 9.67
CA LYS A 21 10.84 -7.65 9.61
C LYS A 21 9.87 -8.79 9.35
N ASP A 22 8.58 -8.56 9.55
CA ASP A 22 7.52 -9.55 9.31
C ASP A 22 7.45 -9.95 7.83
N ILE A 23 7.95 -9.09 6.92
CA ILE A 23 8.11 -9.43 5.51
C ILE A 23 8.97 -10.69 5.29
N ASN A 24 9.99 -10.90 6.13
CA ASN A 24 10.85 -12.07 6.02
C ASN A 24 10.08 -13.37 6.30
N HIS A 25 9.20 -13.34 7.32
CA HIS A 25 8.32 -14.45 7.62
C HIS A 25 7.34 -14.70 6.47
N THR A 26 6.66 -13.64 6.01
CA THR A 26 5.74 -13.70 4.88
C THR A 26 6.40 -14.27 3.63
N CYS A 27 7.59 -13.81 3.28
CA CYS A 27 8.35 -14.34 2.14
C CYS A 27 8.68 -15.83 2.30
N SER A 28 9.05 -16.26 3.52
CA SER A 28 9.32 -17.65 3.81
C SER A 28 8.09 -18.53 3.61
N GLU A 29 6.93 -18.13 4.17
CA GLU A 29 5.68 -18.87 4.06
C GLU A 29 5.17 -18.96 2.62
N LEU A 30 5.36 -17.91 1.84
CA LEU A 30 4.98 -17.86 0.43
C LEU A 30 6.03 -18.48 -0.52
N GLY A 31 7.17 -18.93 0.00
CA GLY A 31 8.27 -19.46 -0.81
C GLY A 31 8.93 -18.42 -1.72
N LEU A 32 8.84 -17.13 -1.37
CA LEU A 32 9.44 -16.07 -2.16
C LEU A 32 10.94 -15.98 -1.91
N THR A 33 11.70 -15.87 -2.99
CA THR A 33 13.17 -15.80 -2.99
C THR A 33 13.64 -14.67 -3.91
N ARG A 34 14.96 -14.41 -3.92
CA ARG A 34 15.57 -13.50 -4.89
C ARG A 34 15.36 -13.89 -6.36
N LYS A 35 14.92 -15.13 -6.64
CA LYS A 35 14.63 -15.63 -7.98
C LYS A 35 13.15 -15.53 -8.34
N SER A 36 12.31 -15.12 -7.40
CA SER A 36 10.87 -14.95 -7.63
C SER A 36 10.61 -13.75 -8.52
N ILE A 37 9.56 -13.81 -9.34
CA ILE A 37 9.06 -12.65 -10.08
C ILE A 37 8.58 -11.62 -9.05
N GLY A 38 8.97 -10.36 -9.22
CA GLY A 38 8.64 -9.33 -8.26
C GLY A 38 9.34 -9.55 -6.91
N PHE A 39 10.65 -9.48 -6.90
CA PHE A 39 11.46 -9.65 -5.68
C PHE A 39 10.93 -8.75 -4.54
N PRO A 40 10.61 -9.32 -3.35
CA PRO A 40 10.08 -8.56 -2.24
C PRO A 40 11.08 -7.55 -1.68
N GLY A 41 10.59 -6.38 -1.26
CA GLY A 41 11.37 -5.36 -0.57
C GLY A 41 11.53 -4.04 -1.33
N ASP A 42 10.87 -3.92 -2.47
CA ASP A 42 10.72 -2.66 -3.21
C ASP A 42 9.28 -2.13 -3.08
N ASP A 43 9.02 -0.91 -3.53
CA ASP A 43 7.73 -0.23 -3.39
C ASP A 43 6.61 -0.91 -4.22
N ALA A 44 6.96 -1.56 -5.33
CA ALA A 44 6.01 -2.32 -6.14
C ALA A 44 6.64 -3.59 -6.71
N ALA A 45 5.80 -4.60 -6.95
CA ALA A 45 6.24 -5.78 -7.69
C ALA A 45 6.42 -5.43 -9.19
N ALA A 46 7.59 -5.76 -9.74
CA ALA A 46 7.89 -5.58 -11.15
C ALA A 46 7.81 -6.91 -11.89
N ILE A 47 6.76 -7.08 -12.71
CA ILE A 47 6.50 -8.29 -13.47
C ILE A 47 6.98 -8.06 -14.92
N PRO A 48 7.89 -8.90 -15.46
CA PRO A 48 8.37 -8.76 -16.84
C PRO A 48 7.22 -8.83 -17.85
N ASP A 49 7.23 -7.94 -18.82
CA ASP A 49 6.34 -7.93 -19.97
C ASP A 49 7.16 -7.75 -21.25
N LYS A 50 6.56 -7.99 -22.43
CA LYS A 50 7.26 -8.07 -23.74
C LYS A 50 8.24 -6.92 -24.00
N ASN A 51 7.89 -5.69 -23.63
CA ASN A 51 8.66 -4.49 -23.92
C ASN A 51 8.93 -3.63 -22.67
N GLY A 52 8.88 -4.23 -21.47
CA GLY A 52 9.07 -3.51 -20.22
C GLY A 52 8.59 -4.28 -19.01
N TRP A 53 7.90 -3.59 -18.11
CA TRP A 53 7.46 -4.12 -16.83
C TRP A 53 6.04 -3.69 -16.52
N GLN A 54 5.27 -4.61 -15.97
CA GLN A 54 4.02 -4.28 -15.28
C GLN A 54 4.33 -4.10 -13.80
N LEU A 55 3.92 -2.98 -13.24
CA LEU A 55 4.07 -2.68 -11.82
C LEU A 55 2.77 -2.93 -11.08
N VAL A 56 2.86 -3.61 -9.94
CA VAL A 56 1.72 -3.90 -9.07
C VAL A 56 2.06 -3.48 -7.65
N ALA A 57 1.34 -2.51 -7.12
CA ALA A 57 1.41 -2.07 -5.73
C ALA A 57 0.09 -2.39 -5.02
N MET A 58 0.15 -2.72 -3.74
CA MET A 58 -1.03 -2.95 -2.91
C MET A 58 -0.70 -2.60 -1.45
N GLU A 59 -1.40 -1.61 -0.91
CA GLU A 59 -1.28 -1.19 0.48
C GLU A 59 -2.60 -1.40 1.24
N GLY A 60 -2.47 -1.89 2.46
CA GLY A 60 -3.56 -2.01 3.43
C GLY A 60 -3.44 -0.97 4.53
N PHE A 61 -4.56 -0.66 5.19
CA PHE A 61 -4.58 0.35 6.25
C PHE A 61 -5.02 -0.27 7.58
N MET A 62 -4.43 0.23 8.67
CA MET A 62 -4.80 -0.18 10.02
C MET A 62 -6.23 0.21 10.34
N ASN A 63 -6.96 -0.71 10.97
CA ASN A 63 -8.39 -0.54 11.26
C ASN A 63 -8.68 0.72 12.09
N GLU A 64 -7.79 1.08 13.03
CA GLU A 64 -7.92 2.26 13.88
C GLU A 64 -7.88 3.55 13.07
N PHE A 65 -6.99 3.62 12.10
CA PHE A 65 -6.90 4.79 11.20
C PHE A 65 -8.14 4.90 10.31
N VAL A 66 -8.58 3.78 9.73
CA VAL A 66 -9.78 3.76 8.88
C VAL A 66 -11.03 4.12 9.67
N ALA A 67 -11.13 3.69 10.93
CA ALA A 67 -12.26 4.01 11.81
C ALA A 67 -12.27 5.47 12.24
N ALA A 68 -11.10 6.06 12.51
CA ALA A 68 -10.97 7.47 12.94
C ALA A 68 -11.20 8.45 11.80
N GLU A 69 -10.67 8.17 10.62
CA GLU A 69 -10.63 9.10 9.49
C GLU A 69 -11.02 8.41 8.16
N PRO A 70 -12.25 7.88 8.02
CA PRO A 70 -12.61 6.99 6.91
C PRO A 70 -12.46 7.66 5.54
N TRP A 71 -12.86 8.93 5.39
CA TRP A 71 -12.68 9.66 4.14
C TRP A 71 -11.19 9.83 3.79
N PHE A 72 -10.38 10.23 4.77
CA PHE A 72 -8.95 10.45 4.57
C PHE A 72 -8.20 9.13 4.32
N ALA A 73 -8.59 8.05 4.99
CA ALA A 73 -8.09 6.71 4.70
C ALA A 73 -8.37 6.30 3.24
N GLY A 74 -9.57 6.59 2.73
CA GLY A 74 -9.92 6.39 1.32
C GLY A 74 -9.06 7.22 0.37
N TRP A 75 -8.80 8.49 0.68
CA TRP A 75 -7.88 9.33 -0.08
C TRP A 75 -6.45 8.74 -0.09
N CYS A 76 -5.95 8.39 1.10
CA CYS A 76 -4.61 7.80 1.27
C CYS A 76 -4.47 6.47 0.50
N ALA A 77 -5.51 5.65 0.43
CA ALA A 77 -5.48 4.39 -0.29
C ALA A 77 -5.14 4.54 -1.78
N VAL A 78 -5.58 5.63 -2.40
CA VAL A 78 -5.20 5.98 -3.77
C VAL A 78 -3.80 6.58 -3.81
N MET A 79 -3.53 7.54 -2.94
CA MET A 79 -2.29 8.30 -2.92
C MET A 79 -1.06 7.41 -2.71
N VAL A 80 -1.10 6.52 -1.72
CA VAL A 80 0.06 5.68 -1.35
C VAL A 80 0.37 4.72 -2.50
N ASN A 81 -0.59 3.96 -2.98
CA ASN A 81 -0.37 3.03 -4.10
C ASN A 81 0.10 3.75 -5.38
N HIS A 82 -0.39 4.97 -5.62
CA HIS A 82 0.10 5.79 -6.74
C HIS A 82 1.57 6.20 -6.52
N SER A 83 1.93 6.58 -5.30
CA SER A 83 3.29 6.97 -4.94
C SER A 83 4.28 5.81 -5.13
N ASP A 84 3.90 4.59 -4.78
CA ASP A 84 4.71 3.39 -4.97
C ASP A 84 5.00 3.13 -6.45
N ILE A 85 3.98 3.25 -7.31
CA ILE A 85 4.17 3.14 -8.76
C ILE A 85 5.10 4.23 -9.31
N LEU A 86 4.97 5.46 -8.81
CA LEU A 86 5.85 6.56 -9.21
C LEU A 86 7.29 6.36 -8.72
N ALA A 87 7.48 5.87 -7.50
CA ALA A 87 8.80 5.57 -6.93
C ALA A 87 9.57 4.56 -7.79
N MET A 88 8.85 3.61 -8.39
CA MET A 88 9.40 2.64 -9.34
C MET A 88 9.56 3.19 -10.78
N GLY A 89 9.35 4.49 -11.00
CA GLY A 89 9.43 5.13 -12.32
C GLY A 89 8.28 4.79 -13.26
N GLY A 90 7.19 4.24 -12.74
CA GLY A 90 6.02 3.82 -13.51
C GLY A 90 4.94 4.88 -13.64
N ARG A 91 3.89 4.53 -14.37
CA ARG A 91 2.67 5.33 -14.51
C ARG A 91 1.46 4.46 -14.17
N ALA A 92 0.71 4.84 -13.15
CA ALA A 92 -0.53 4.16 -12.80
C ALA A 92 -1.57 4.28 -13.95
N THR A 93 -2.16 3.17 -14.31
CA THR A 93 -3.15 3.06 -15.40
C THR A 93 -4.55 2.77 -14.90
N GLY A 94 -4.69 2.27 -13.69
CA GLY A 94 -5.97 1.98 -13.05
C GLY A 94 -5.77 1.52 -11.61
N LEU A 95 -6.87 1.56 -10.85
CA LEU A 95 -6.93 1.13 -9.46
C LEU A 95 -8.05 0.12 -9.28
N THR A 96 -7.81 -0.88 -8.47
CA THR A 96 -8.84 -1.71 -7.86
C THR A 96 -8.83 -1.50 -6.35
N ASN A 97 -9.97 -1.74 -5.69
CA ASN A 97 -10.05 -1.63 -4.24
C ASN A 97 -10.56 -2.94 -3.59
N ALA A 98 -10.24 -3.11 -2.32
CA ALA A 98 -10.87 -4.09 -1.45
C ALA A 98 -11.25 -3.38 -0.15
N VAL A 99 -12.55 -3.23 0.12
CA VAL A 99 -13.08 -2.47 1.26
C VAL A 99 -13.99 -3.35 2.09
N TRP A 100 -13.65 -3.53 3.35
CA TRP A 100 -14.51 -4.09 4.38
C TRP A 100 -14.79 -3.00 5.41
N ALA A 101 -16.05 -2.68 5.64
CA ALA A 101 -16.46 -1.65 6.58
C ALA A 101 -17.59 -2.15 7.49
N PRO A 102 -17.68 -1.65 8.73
CA PRO A 102 -18.67 -2.11 9.69
C PRO A 102 -20.12 -1.71 9.33
N ASN A 103 -20.30 -0.80 8.40
CA ASN A 103 -21.58 -0.32 7.93
C ASN A 103 -21.46 0.49 6.64
N ARG A 104 -22.61 0.73 5.99
CA ARG A 104 -22.71 1.48 4.73
C ARG A 104 -22.18 2.92 4.83
N ASN A 105 -22.37 3.60 5.95
CA ASN A 105 -21.94 5.00 6.10
C ASN A 105 -20.42 5.11 6.08
N THR A 106 -19.73 4.30 6.87
CA THR A 106 -18.27 4.22 6.87
C THR A 106 -17.73 3.84 5.48
N ALA A 107 -18.34 2.84 4.83
CA ALA A 107 -17.98 2.48 3.45
C ALA A 107 -18.12 3.66 2.49
N SER A 108 -19.22 4.41 2.59
CA SER A 108 -19.48 5.58 1.73
C SER A 108 -18.42 6.67 1.90
N GLU A 109 -17.99 6.95 3.13
CA GLU A 109 -16.92 7.92 3.38
C GLU A 109 -15.59 7.47 2.77
N ILE A 110 -15.19 6.21 2.96
CA ILE A 110 -13.98 5.64 2.36
C ILE A 110 -14.05 5.76 0.82
N LEU A 111 -15.14 5.29 0.22
CA LEU A 111 -15.30 5.30 -1.24
C LEU A 111 -15.35 6.71 -1.82
N ARG A 112 -15.88 7.69 -1.06
CA ARG A 112 -15.86 9.10 -1.45
C ARG A 112 -14.42 9.64 -1.46
N GLY A 113 -13.63 9.38 -0.42
CA GLY A 113 -12.21 9.74 -0.37
C GLY A 113 -11.42 9.15 -1.54
N MET A 114 -11.64 7.85 -1.84
CA MET A 114 -11.03 7.19 -2.99
C MET A 114 -11.44 7.85 -4.32
N SER A 115 -12.73 8.17 -4.49
CA SER A 115 -13.23 8.81 -5.70
C SER A 115 -12.63 10.19 -5.93
N GLU A 116 -12.50 11.00 -4.89
CA GLU A 116 -11.92 12.34 -4.98
C GLU A 116 -10.42 12.28 -5.28
N ALA A 117 -9.68 11.38 -4.63
CA ALA A 117 -8.27 11.15 -4.93
C ALA A 117 -8.05 10.63 -6.36
N SER A 118 -8.87 9.67 -6.81
CA SER A 118 -8.84 9.15 -8.19
C SER A 118 -8.96 10.29 -9.23
N LYS A 119 -9.86 11.24 -8.99
CA LYS A 119 -10.02 12.43 -9.86
C LYS A 119 -8.81 13.35 -9.78
N ALA A 120 -8.30 13.62 -8.57
CA ALA A 120 -7.15 14.51 -8.35
C ALA A 120 -5.88 13.96 -9.03
N TYR A 121 -5.62 12.67 -8.89
CA TYR A 121 -4.47 12.00 -9.49
C TYR A 121 -4.71 11.53 -10.93
N ARG A 122 -5.95 11.66 -11.44
CA ARG A 122 -6.34 11.23 -12.80
C ARG A 122 -6.08 9.74 -13.06
N ILE A 123 -6.36 8.91 -12.07
CA ILE A 123 -6.21 7.46 -12.18
C ILE A 123 -7.60 6.84 -12.00
N PRO A 124 -8.14 6.13 -13.02
CA PRO A 124 -9.48 5.57 -12.93
C PRO A 124 -9.54 4.41 -11.94
N ILE A 125 -10.61 4.36 -11.15
CA ILE A 125 -10.98 3.14 -10.40
C ILE A 125 -11.72 2.24 -11.38
N VAL A 126 -11.15 1.07 -11.67
CA VAL A 126 -11.62 0.15 -12.71
C VAL A 126 -12.37 -1.06 -12.16
N GLY A 127 -12.42 -1.22 -10.84
CA GLY A 127 -13.13 -2.31 -10.19
C GLY A 127 -12.75 -2.43 -8.72
N GLY A 128 -13.15 -3.54 -8.11
CA GLY A 128 -12.83 -3.84 -6.73
C GLY A 128 -13.85 -4.75 -6.07
N HIS A 129 -13.68 -4.93 -4.75
CA HIS A 129 -14.59 -5.68 -3.90
C HIS A 129 -14.94 -4.86 -2.68
N THR A 130 -16.23 -4.76 -2.37
CA THR A 130 -16.72 -4.03 -1.20
C THR A 130 -17.71 -4.89 -0.43
N ASN A 131 -17.50 -5.02 0.88
CA ASN A 131 -18.41 -5.70 1.77
C ASN A 131 -18.63 -4.82 3.02
N PHE A 132 -19.89 -4.70 3.45
CA PHE A 132 -20.28 -4.03 4.68
C PHE A 132 -21.52 -4.71 5.26
N ASN A 133 -21.43 -5.11 6.53
CA ASN A 133 -22.50 -5.75 7.29
C ASN A 133 -22.82 -4.92 8.53
#